data_8f5d228e1c615ac95d1a2fc8f2809e9f
#
_entry.id   8f5d228e1c615ac95d1a2fc8f2809e9f
#
_cell.length_a   1.000
_cell.length_b   1.000
_cell.length_c   1.000
_cell.angle_alpha   90.00
_cell.angle_beta   90.00
_cell.angle_gamma   90.00
#
_symmetry.space_group_name_H-M   'P 1'
#
loop_
_entity.id
_entity.type
_entity.pdbx_description
1 polymer ?
#
loop_
_entity_poly.entity_id
_entity_poly.type
_entity_poly.pdbx_seq_one_letter_code
_entity_poly.pdbx_strand_id
1 'polypeptide(L)'
;MIVRARMVVTMDAAPIPDGAVRVAGNRIVEVREFSAFASDNDEIIDLGECVLLPGLINAHCHLDYTCLPGKIPRQNSFTNWIRLINAEKGKLTAEDYVTSINAGFAEAQRFGTTTIANLTAFPELIAKINPPIRTWWFAELIDVREPERANEIVESATDSLKRTENWGLAPHAPFTASENLSRKCQEIALRENILLTTHLAESHEEMEMFRDASGPLYQFMKEIGREMKDCGHETSLQSFLRQVHFSQRDPSVRAGRAVSFGMTDGWIVAHLNELSEGDFDLLREMPHKFSIAHCPRSHAYFSHFAFQFERLQRLGFNVCLGTDSLASNDDLSLFAEMRAFQKGFPKVPPERILEMVTVNPARALRRENELGKIERGFLADMIALPFTTSENVYQTILNFVGEVPWFMLHGKTVATH
;
A
#
# COMPACT_ATOMS: atom_id res chain seq x y z
N MET A 1 0.86 -27.88 14.84
CA MET A 1 1.49 -28.37 13.58
C MET A 1 2.85 -27.75 13.38
N ILE A 2 3.72 -28.43 12.67
CA ILE A 2 5.06 -27.95 12.30
C ILE A 2 5.11 -27.86 10.78
N VAL A 3 5.54 -26.71 10.24
CA VAL A 3 5.78 -26.50 8.82
C VAL A 3 7.28 -26.51 8.59
N ARG A 4 7.79 -27.46 7.84
CA ARG A 4 9.22 -27.63 7.50
C ARG A 4 9.48 -27.20 6.06
N ALA A 5 10.60 -26.57 5.81
CA ALA A 5 11.08 -26.25 4.48
C ALA A 5 12.62 -26.34 4.41
N ARG A 6 13.16 -26.56 3.23
CA ARG A 6 14.62 -26.54 2.99
C ARG A 6 15.26 -25.26 3.53
N MET A 7 14.56 -24.13 3.44
CA MET A 7 15.05 -22.84 3.93
C MET A 7 13.87 -22.06 4.55
N VAL A 8 14.07 -21.41 5.69
CA VAL A 8 13.12 -20.45 6.27
C VAL A 8 13.74 -19.07 6.30
N VAL A 9 13.13 -18.13 5.59
CA VAL A 9 13.49 -16.70 5.60
C VAL A 9 12.58 -15.99 6.58
N THR A 10 13.13 -15.63 7.74
CA THR A 10 12.34 -15.09 8.86
C THR A 10 12.06 -13.60 8.76
N MET A 11 12.84 -12.84 8.01
CA MET A 11 12.88 -11.37 7.98
C MET A 11 13.22 -10.73 9.34
N ASP A 12 13.68 -11.50 10.30
CA ASP A 12 14.15 -11.05 11.62
C ASP A 12 15.65 -11.36 11.83
N ALA A 13 16.10 -12.49 11.32
CA ALA A 13 17.46 -12.98 11.44
C ALA A 13 17.93 -13.63 10.13
N ALA A 14 19.14 -14.18 10.13
CA ALA A 14 19.67 -14.95 9.00
C ALA A 14 18.73 -16.12 8.64
N PRO A 15 18.61 -16.46 7.34
CA PRO A 15 17.82 -17.61 6.89
C PRO A 15 18.25 -18.92 7.59
N ILE A 16 17.29 -19.76 7.95
CA ILE A 16 17.49 -21.02 8.69
C ILE A 16 17.45 -22.18 7.69
N PRO A 17 18.60 -22.85 7.41
CA PRO A 17 18.62 -24.08 6.61
C PRO A 17 17.88 -25.21 7.32
N ASP A 18 17.16 -26.05 6.57
CA ASP A 18 16.32 -27.12 7.11
C ASP A 18 15.46 -26.61 8.29
N GLY A 19 14.86 -25.42 8.07
CA GLY A 19 14.13 -24.71 9.09
C GLY A 19 12.72 -25.20 9.25
N ALA A 20 12.15 -25.00 10.45
CA ALA A 20 10.77 -25.32 10.73
C ALA A 20 10.10 -24.29 11.63
N VAL A 21 8.79 -24.15 11.43
CA VAL A 21 7.92 -23.21 12.14
C VAL A 21 6.80 -23.99 12.81
N ARG A 22 6.71 -23.89 14.13
CA ARG A 22 5.56 -24.43 14.88
C ARG A 22 4.45 -23.38 14.93
N VAL A 23 3.27 -23.80 14.53
CA VAL A 23 2.05 -22.98 14.54
C VAL A 23 1.03 -23.56 15.49
N ALA A 24 0.45 -22.71 16.35
CA ALA A 24 -0.67 -23.03 17.23
C ALA A 24 -1.78 -21.99 17.06
N GLY A 25 -2.96 -22.44 16.68
CA GLY A 25 -4.05 -21.53 16.27
C GLY A 25 -3.64 -20.70 15.07
N ASN A 26 -3.70 -19.38 15.20
CA ASN A 26 -3.32 -18.44 14.15
C ASN A 26 -1.93 -17.80 14.36
N ARG A 27 -1.11 -18.32 15.33
CA ARG A 27 0.17 -17.70 15.68
C ARG A 27 1.34 -18.68 15.59
N ILE A 28 2.48 -18.11 15.26
CA ILE A 28 3.79 -18.78 15.32
C ILE A 28 4.19 -18.86 16.80
N VAL A 29 4.53 -20.07 17.26
CA VAL A 29 4.96 -20.29 18.65
C VAL A 29 6.45 -20.59 18.76
N GLU A 30 7.06 -21.11 17.68
CA GLU A 30 8.49 -21.44 17.66
C GLU A 30 9.03 -21.47 16.23
N VAL A 31 10.29 -21.03 16.05
CA VAL A 31 11.02 -21.05 14.77
C VAL A 31 12.44 -21.49 15.04
N ARG A 32 12.90 -22.58 14.42
CA ARG A 32 14.29 -23.10 14.56
C ARG A 32 14.59 -24.15 13.49
N GLU A 33 15.79 -24.72 13.50
CA GLU A 33 16.14 -25.88 12.67
C GLU A 33 15.23 -27.08 12.99
N PHE A 34 14.85 -27.83 11.97
CA PHE A 34 13.90 -28.95 12.08
C PHE A 34 14.39 -30.04 13.05
N SER A 35 15.70 -30.34 13.08
CA SER A 35 16.31 -31.31 13.99
C SER A 35 15.93 -31.09 15.46
N ALA A 36 15.69 -29.84 15.85
CA ALA A 36 15.31 -29.51 17.22
C ALA A 36 13.85 -29.86 17.57
N PHE A 37 13.02 -30.25 16.61
CA PHE A 37 11.64 -30.72 16.79
C PHE A 37 11.52 -32.25 16.76
N ALA A 38 12.61 -32.99 16.65
CA ALA A 38 12.61 -34.45 16.42
C ALA A 38 11.88 -35.29 17.49
N SER A 39 11.62 -34.75 18.69
CA SER A 39 10.90 -35.40 19.77
C SER A 39 9.42 -35.02 19.88
N ASP A 40 8.91 -34.19 18.99
CA ASP A 40 7.57 -33.64 19.08
C ASP A 40 6.57 -34.50 18.30
N ASN A 41 5.36 -34.69 18.88
CA ASN A 41 4.27 -35.47 18.27
C ASN A 41 3.32 -34.56 17.43
N ASP A 42 3.77 -33.42 16.99
CA ASP A 42 2.96 -32.50 16.17
C ASP A 42 2.78 -33.06 14.75
N GLU A 43 1.66 -32.73 14.12
CA GLU A 43 1.47 -32.91 12.70
C GLU A 43 2.53 -32.12 11.92
N ILE A 44 3.20 -32.76 10.97
CA ILE A 44 4.27 -32.15 10.16
C ILE A 44 3.78 -31.94 8.73
N ILE A 45 3.89 -30.71 8.25
CA ILE A 45 3.75 -30.34 6.84
C ILE A 45 5.18 -30.14 6.30
N ASP A 46 5.69 -31.10 5.54
CA ASP A 46 7.02 -31.01 4.91
C ASP A 46 6.86 -30.46 3.49
N LEU A 47 7.36 -29.24 3.28
CA LEU A 47 7.33 -28.55 1.98
C LEU A 47 8.51 -28.93 1.06
N GLY A 48 9.44 -29.78 1.53
CA GLY A 48 10.58 -30.25 0.75
C GLY A 48 11.49 -29.11 0.26
N GLU A 49 11.82 -29.16 -1.02
CA GLU A 49 12.71 -28.21 -1.70
C GLU A 49 12.05 -26.83 -1.91
N CYS A 50 11.64 -26.19 -0.81
CA CYS A 50 11.02 -24.87 -0.81
C CYS A 50 11.75 -23.90 0.13
N VAL A 51 11.59 -22.61 -0.14
CA VAL A 51 11.81 -21.53 0.83
C VAL A 51 10.49 -21.08 1.40
N LEU A 52 10.38 -21.11 2.74
CA LEU A 52 9.25 -20.56 3.49
C LEU A 52 9.58 -19.13 3.90
N LEU A 53 8.65 -18.20 3.66
CA LEU A 53 8.81 -16.78 3.99
C LEU A 53 7.48 -16.18 4.46
N PRO A 54 7.49 -14.98 5.10
CA PRO A 54 6.27 -14.30 5.47
C PRO A 54 5.40 -14.04 4.25
N GLY A 55 4.09 -14.09 4.42
CA GLY A 55 3.15 -13.65 3.39
C GLY A 55 3.36 -12.20 2.98
N LEU A 56 3.20 -11.90 1.70
CA LEU A 56 3.45 -10.57 1.17
C LEU A 56 2.34 -9.60 1.55
N ILE A 57 2.72 -8.33 1.74
CA ILE A 57 1.83 -7.24 2.13
C ILE A 57 1.85 -6.18 1.02
N ASN A 58 0.72 -5.97 0.37
CA ASN A 58 0.53 -4.95 -0.65
C ASN A 58 0.14 -3.62 0.03
N ALA A 59 1.03 -2.62 -0.04
CA ALA A 59 0.87 -1.37 0.68
C ALA A 59 -0.08 -0.36 0.02
N HIS A 60 -0.45 -0.56 -1.25
CA HIS A 60 -1.34 0.32 -2.01
C HIS A 60 -1.91 -0.41 -3.22
N CYS A 61 -3.22 -0.47 -3.30
CA CYS A 61 -3.92 -1.16 -4.38
C CYS A 61 -5.35 -0.62 -4.55
N HIS A 62 -5.89 -0.75 -5.78
CA HIS A 62 -7.29 -0.46 -6.11
C HIS A 62 -7.94 -1.68 -6.80
N LEU A 63 -8.49 -2.60 -6.02
CA LEU A 63 -9.17 -3.79 -6.54
C LEU A 63 -10.45 -3.48 -7.32
N ASP A 64 -11.01 -2.29 -7.10
CA ASP A 64 -12.15 -1.75 -7.84
C ASP A 64 -11.95 -1.84 -9.36
N TYR A 65 -10.70 -1.76 -9.81
CA TYR A 65 -10.32 -1.65 -11.23
C TYR A 65 -9.64 -2.90 -11.79
N THR A 66 -9.75 -4.04 -11.11
CA THR A 66 -9.23 -5.34 -11.61
C THR A 66 -9.85 -5.74 -12.96
N CYS A 67 -11.06 -5.26 -13.27
CA CYS A 67 -11.73 -5.53 -14.54
C CYS A 67 -11.28 -4.63 -15.71
N LEU A 68 -10.29 -3.74 -15.53
CA LEU A 68 -9.86 -2.76 -16.55
C LEU A 68 -8.61 -3.10 -17.38
N PRO A 69 -7.87 -4.22 -17.19
CA PRO A 69 -6.70 -4.53 -18.02
C PRO A 69 -7.03 -4.45 -19.51
N GLY A 70 -6.16 -3.74 -20.25
CA GLY A 70 -6.30 -3.58 -21.70
C GLY A 70 -7.44 -2.68 -22.18
N LYS A 71 -8.31 -2.18 -21.29
CA LYS A 71 -9.40 -1.25 -21.69
C LYS A 71 -8.91 0.18 -21.86
N ILE A 72 -7.83 0.54 -21.21
CA ILE A 72 -7.24 1.88 -21.29
C ILE A 72 -5.92 1.78 -22.06
N PRO A 73 -5.85 2.33 -23.29
CA PRO A 73 -4.60 2.36 -24.04
C PRO A 73 -3.60 3.28 -23.33
N ARG A 74 -2.31 2.92 -23.39
CA ARG A 74 -1.24 3.72 -22.82
C ARG A 74 -1.29 5.16 -23.33
N GLN A 75 -1.17 6.11 -22.41
CA GLN A 75 -1.22 7.54 -22.68
C GLN A 75 0.13 8.19 -22.41
N ASN A 76 0.42 9.28 -23.13
CA ASN A 76 1.58 10.15 -22.88
C ASN A 76 1.25 11.27 -21.87
N SER A 77 -0.01 11.41 -21.48
CA SER A 77 -0.51 12.40 -20.52
C SER A 77 -1.27 11.71 -19.42
N PHE A 78 -0.93 12.03 -18.19
CA PHE A 78 -1.63 11.54 -16.99
C PHE A 78 -3.09 12.01 -16.98
N THR A 79 -3.34 13.27 -17.34
CA THR A 79 -4.71 13.82 -17.45
C THR A 79 -5.55 13.10 -18.49
N ASN A 80 -4.97 12.76 -19.66
CA ASN A 80 -5.70 11.99 -20.66
C ASN A 80 -6.06 10.60 -20.16
N TRP A 81 -5.16 9.95 -19.41
CA TRP A 81 -5.44 8.68 -18.75
C TRP A 81 -6.58 8.83 -17.71
N ILE A 82 -6.57 9.91 -16.89
CA ILE A 82 -7.68 10.20 -15.94
C ILE A 82 -9.02 10.34 -16.67
N ARG A 83 -9.05 11.02 -17.82
CA ARG A 83 -10.29 11.16 -18.63
C ARG A 83 -10.79 9.78 -19.11
N LEU A 84 -9.88 8.92 -19.58
CA LEU A 84 -10.22 7.61 -20.10
C LEU A 84 -10.66 6.64 -18.98
N ILE A 85 -9.95 6.59 -17.85
CA ILE A 85 -10.37 5.73 -16.74
C ILE A 85 -11.73 6.16 -16.20
N ASN A 86 -12.00 7.47 -16.10
CA ASN A 86 -13.31 7.98 -15.68
C ASN A 86 -14.42 7.59 -16.68
N ALA A 87 -14.14 7.58 -17.97
CA ALA A 87 -15.09 7.13 -18.98
C ALA A 87 -15.37 5.62 -18.87
N GLU A 88 -14.37 4.79 -18.57
CA GLU A 88 -14.56 3.34 -18.34
C GLU A 88 -15.29 3.08 -17.01
N LYS A 89 -14.90 3.77 -15.93
CA LYS A 89 -15.56 3.70 -14.61
C LYS A 89 -17.07 4.01 -14.70
N GLY A 90 -17.43 5.01 -15.50
CA GLY A 90 -18.82 5.42 -15.70
C GLY A 90 -19.69 4.37 -16.40
N LYS A 91 -19.12 3.30 -16.97
CA LYS A 91 -19.85 2.18 -17.58
C LYS A 91 -20.11 1.04 -16.61
N LEU A 92 -19.43 1.01 -15.46
CA LEU A 92 -19.49 -0.09 -14.50
C LEU A 92 -20.69 0.09 -13.55
N THR A 93 -21.35 -1.03 -13.27
CA THR A 93 -22.41 -1.13 -12.26
C THR A 93 -21.82 -1.50 -10.89
N ALA A 94 -22.59 -1.38 -9.83
CA ALA A 94 -22.19 -1.83 -8.49
C ALA A 94 -21.82 -3.32 -8.47
N GLU A 95 -22.47 -4.16 -9.26
CA GLU A 95 -22.17 -5.60 -9.39
C GLU A 95 -20.83 -5.84 -10.09
N ASP A 96 -20.51 -5.03 -11.12
CA ASP A 96 -19.21 -5.09 -11.80
C ASP A 96 -18.07 -4.75 -10.84
N TYR A 97 -18.24 -3.75 -9.95
CA TYR A 97 -17.24 -3.42 -8.92
C TYR A 97 -17.07 -4.55 -7.91
N VAL A 98 -18.15 -5.14 -7.40
CA VAL A 98 -18.06 -6.31 -6.48
C VAL A 98 -17.32 -7.48 -7.16
N THR A 99 -17.65 -7.76 -8.41
CA THR A 99 -16.99 -8.80 -9.21
C THR A 99 -15.50 -8.49 -9.41
N SER A 100 -15.17 -7.24 -9.74
CA SER A 100 -13.80 -6.75 -9.93
C SER A 100 -12.98 -6.92 -8.65
N ILE A 101 -13.50 -6.49 -7.50
CA ILE A 101 -12.82 -6.61 -6.21
C ILE A 101 -12.55 -8.07 -5.84
N ASN A 102 -13.55 -8.95 -6.02
CA ASN A 102 -13.38 -10.39 -5.73
C ASN A 102 -12.34 -11.04 -6.66
N ALA A 103 -12.33 -10.70 -7.95
CA ALA A 103 -11.32 -11.16 -8.89
C ALA A 103 -9.91 -10.67 -8.49
N GLY A 104 -9.80 -9.42 -8.04
CA GLY A 104 -8.55 -8.86 -7.55
C GLY A 104 -8.02 -9.55 -6.29
N PHE A 105 -8.89 -9.91 -5.35
CA PHE A 105 -8.49 -10.72 -4.21
C PHE A 105 -7.94 -12.09 -4.60
N ALA A 106 -8.63 -12.78 -5.52
CA ALA A 106 -8.17 -14.08 -6.01
C ALA A 106 -6.80 -13.96 -6.70
N GLU A 107 -6.60 -12.91 -7.49
CA GLU A 107 -5.33 -12.67 -8.15
C GLU A 107 -4.21 -12.30 -7.17
N ALA A 108 -4.46 -11.40 -6.22
CA ALA A 108 -3.48 -11.02 -5.20
C ALA A 108 -3.05 -12.24 -4.36
N GLN A 109 -4.00 -13.09 -3.96
CA GLN A 109 -3.74 -14.32 -3.22
C GLN A 109 -2.89 -15.31 -4.04
N ARG A 110 -3.21 -15.50 -5.31
CA ARG A 110 -2.46 -16.35 -6.24
C ARG A 110 -0.99 -15.97 -6.32
N PHE A 111 -0.67 -14.68 -6.18
CA PHE A 111 0.70 -14.14 -6.14
C PHE A 111 1.27 -13.98 -4.71
N GLY A 112 0.69 -14.63 -3.70
CA GLY A 112 1.27 -14.70 -2.36
C GLY A 112 0.98 -13.52 -1.44
N THR A 113 0.06 -12.63 -1.82
CA THR A 113 -0.37 -11.53 -0.95
C THR A 113 -1.29 -12.07 0.13
N THR A 114 -0.91 -11.88 1.40
CA THR A 114 -1.70 -12.25 2.58
C THR A 114 -2.39 -11.07 3.24
N THR A 115 -1.88 -9.87 2.98
CA THR A 115 -2.42 -8.62 3.52
C THR A 115 -2.40 -7.54 2.43
N ILE A 116 -3.47 -6.76 2.34
CA ILE A 116 -3.62 -5.72 1.31
C ILE A 116 -4.19 -4.43 1.91
N ALA A 117 -3.59 -3.30 1.54
CA ALA A 117 -4.15 -1.96 1.76
C ALA A 117 -4.92 -1.56 0.49
N ASN A 118 -6.24 -1.79 0.50
CA ASN A 118 -7.10 -1.55 -0.65
C ASN A 118 -7.84 -0.23 -0.52
N LEU A 119 -7.70 0.64 -1.52
CA LEU A 119 -8.49 1.85 -1.66
C LEU A 119 -9.74 1.51 -2.47
N THR A 120 -10.90 1.98 -2.01
CA THR A 120 -12.17 1.79 -2.72
C THR A 120 -12.94 3.11 -2.78
N ALA A 121 -13.46 3.41 -3.97
CA ALA A 121 -14.34 4.56 -4.19
C ALA A 121 -15.79 4.29 -3.71
N PHE A 122 -16.12 3.03 -3.36
CA PHE A 122 -17.47 2.58 -3.02
C PHE A 122 -17.50 1.83 -1.68
N PRO A 123 -17.26 2.51 -0.54
CA PRO A 123 -17.19 1.88 0.77
C PRO A 123 -18.50 1.17 1.16
N GLU A 124 -19.65 1.56 0.60
CA GLU A 124 -20.94 0.91 0.81
C GLU A 124 -21.04 -0.49 0.21
N LEU A 125 -20.19 -0.84 -0.78
CA LEU A 125 -20.16 -2.17 -1.38
C LEU A 125 -19.41 -3.20 -0.54
N ILE A 126 -18.59 -2.77 0.42
CA ILE A 126 -17.78 -3.65 1.26
C ILE A 126 -18.64 -4.69 2.00
N ALA A 127 -19.87 -4.30 2.40
CA ALA A 127 -20.80 -5.22 3.04
C ALA A 127 -21.20 -6.44 2.18
N LYS A 128 -20.96 -6.41 0.86
CA LYS A 128 -21.21 -7.49 -0.09
C LYS A 128 -19.98 -8.36 -0.37
N ILE A 129 -18.85 -8.02 0.23
CA ILE A 129 -17.55 -8.64 -0.05
C ILE A 129 -17.08 -9.40 1.20
N ASN A 130 -16.61 -10.63 0.98
CA ASN A 130 -15.96 -11.41 2.03
C ASN A 130 -14.47 -11.60 1.64
N PRO A 131 -13.56 -10.75 2.11
CA PRO A 131 -12.17 -10.79 1.70
C PRO A 131 -11.50 -12.09 2.14
N PRO A 132 -10.86 -12.83 1.23
CA PRO A 132 -10.18 -14.08 1.56
C PRO A 132 -8.82 -13.87 2.23
N ILE A 133 -8.30 -12.64 2.20
CA ILE A 133 -7.03 -12.22 2.82
C ILE A 133 -7.26 -11.03 3.74
N ARG A 134 -6.30 -10.76 4.62
CA ARG A 134 -6.36 -9.62 5.54
C ARG A 134 -6.41 -8.32 4.76
N THR A 135 -7.42 -7.51 5.00
CA THR A 135 -7.65 -6.30 4.22
C THR A 135 -7.78 -5.07 5.11
N TRP A 136 -7.01 -4.03 4.81
CA TRP A 136 -7.28 -2.66 5.22
C TRP A 136 -8.11 -2.00 4.15
N TRP A 137 -9.30 -1.59 4.50
CA TRP A 137 -10.21 -0.86 3.63
C TRP A 137 -10.03 0.65 3.79
N PHE A 138 -9.56 1.33 2.77
CA PHE A 138 -9.49 2.77 2.74
C PHE A 138 -10.60 3.31 1.83
N ALA A 139 -11.52 4.14 2.39
CA ALA A 139 -12.46 4.86 1.55
C ALA A 139 -11.73 5.97 0.80
N GLU A 140 -11.72 5.90 -0.51
CA GLU A 140 -11.17 6.93 -1.38
C GLU A 140 -12.21 8.06 -1.54
N LEU A 141 -11.86 9.27 -1.09
CA LEU A 141 -12.77 10.38 -0.95
C LEU A 141 -12.35 11.55 -1.85
N ILE A 142 -13.32 12.03 -2.61
CA ILE A 142 -13.17 13.13 -3.58
C ILE A 142 -14.33 14.10 -3.38
N ASP A 143 -14.05 15.39 -3.24
CA ASP A 143 -15.05 16.45 -3.11
C ASP A 143 -14.77 17.66 -4.01
N VAL A 144 -13.89 17.51 -4.99
CA VAL A 144 -13.43 18.60 -5.87
C VAL A 144 -14.53 19.44 -6.50
N ARG A 145 -15.72 18.86 -6.71
CA ARG A 145 -16.90 19.56 -7.30
C ARG A 145 -17.87 20.10 -6.27
N GLU A 146 -17.82 19.58 -5.04
CA GLU A 146 -18.79 19.85 -3.97
C GLU A 146 -18.08 19.96 -2.61
N PRO A 147 -17.08 20.87 -2.44
CA PRO A 147 -16.25 20.95 -1.25
C PRO A 147 -17.04 21.30 0.03
N GLU A 148 -18.22 21.85 -0.11
CA GLU A 148 -19.16 22.10 0.99
C GLU A 148 -19.75 20.81 1.59
N ARG A 149 -19.73 19.69 0.86
CA ARG A 149 -20.21 18.38 1.31
C ARG A 149 -19.14 17.53 2.00
N ALA A 150 -17.94 18.05 2.22
CA ALA A 150 -16.81 17.32 2.81
C ALA A 150 -17.22 16.54 4.09
N ASN A 151 -17.96 17.17 5.00
CA ASN A 151 -18.41 16.51 6.23
C ASN A 151 -19.34 15.31 5.96
N GLU A 152 -20.33 15.49 5.09
CA GLU A 152 -21.29 14.44 4.71
C GLU A 152 -20.56 13.25 4.07
N ILE A 153 -19.64 13.52 3.14
CA ILE A 153 -18.84 12.51 2.44
C ILE A 153 -18.03 11.68 3.44
N VAL A 154 -17.29 12.33 4.35
CA VAL A 154 -16.45 11.64 5.33
C VAL A 154 -17.28 10.86 6.35
N GLU A 155 -18.39 11.40 6.84
CA GLU A 155 -19.26 10.71 7.78
C GLU A 155 -19.92 9.49 7.16
N SER A 156 -20.45 9.58 5.94
CA SER A 156 -21.03 8.45 5.21
C SER A 156 -20.01 7.31 4.99
N ALA A 157 -18.80 7.65 4.58
CA ALA A 157 -17.74 6.67 4.42
C ALA A 157 -17.33 6.02 5.75
N THR A 158 -17.20 6.81 6.81
CA THR A 158 -16.91 6.33 8.16
C THR A 158 -17.98 5.34 8.64
N ASP A 159 -19.26 5.66 8.44
CA ASP A 159 -20.38 4.78 8.83
C ASP A 159 -20.39 3.45 8.08
N SER A 160 -19.95 3.44 6.84
CA SER A 160 -19.78 2.23 6.04
C SER A 160 -18.61 1.37 6.53
N LEU A 161 -17.48 2.00 6.87
CA LEU A 161 -16.22 1.33 7.18
C LEU A 161 -16.08 0.87 8.63
N LYS A 162 -16.63 1.57 9.60
CA LYS A 162 -16.47 1.28 11.05
C LYS A 162 -16.95 -0.11 11.47
N ARG A 163 -17.64 -0.85 10.60
CA ARG A 163 -18.04 -2.25 10.80
C ARG A 163 -16.96 -3.24 10.40
N THR A 164 -15.91 -2.78 9.73
CA THR A 164 -14.77 -3.62 9.34
C THR A 164 -13.69 -3.56 10.43
N GLU A 165 -12.91 -4.63 10.55
CA GLU A 165 -11.85 -4.72 11.57
C GLU A 165 -10.72 -3.72 11.30
N ASN A 166 -10.28 -3.61 10.03
CA ASN A 166 -9.17 -2.78 9.63
C ASN A 166 -9.64 -1.81 8.55
N TRP A 167 -9.65 -0.52 8.87
CA TRP A 167 -10.11 0.51 7.97
C TRP A 167 -9.35 1.82 8.14
N GLY A 168 -9.50 2.69 7.15
CA GLY A 168 -8.92 4.03 7.13
C GLY A 168 -9.63 4.91 6.12
N LEU A 169 -9.17 6.14 5.98
CA LEU A 169 -9.70 7.10 5.02
C LEU A 169 -8.61 7.52 4.04
N ALA A 170 -9.00 7.77 2.81
CA ALA A 170 -8.11 8.20 1.75
C ALA A 170 -8.65 9.50 1.11
N PRO A 171 -8.35 10.70 1.65
CA PRO A 171 -8.49 11.90 0.82
C PRO A 171 -7.60 11.71 -0.41
N HIS A 172 -8.25 11.55 -1.59
CA HIS A 172 -7.64 10.97 -2.79
C HIS A 172 -6.28 11.58 -3.16
N ALA A 173 -6.27 12.87 -3.46
CA ALA A 173 -5.07 13.63 -3.82
C ALA A 173 -5.30 15.13 -3.58
N PRO A 174 -4.25 15.96 -3.41
CA PRO A 174 -4.40 17.40 -3.21
C PRO A 174 -5.18 18.12 -4.30
N PHE A 175 -5.17 17.58 -5.53
CA PHE A 175 -5.90 18.18 -6.65
C PHE A 175 -7.39 17.78 -6.71
N THR A 176 -7.86 16.81 -5.90
CA THR A 176 -9.24 16.31 -5.89
C THR A 176 -9.90 16.32 -4.51
N ALA A 177 -9.11 16.47 -3.47
CA ALA A 177 -9.59 16.58 -2.09
C ALA A 177 -9.43 18.02 -1.60
N SER A 178 -10.51 18.62 -1.11
CA SER A 178 -10.46 19.95 -0.50
C SER A 178 -9.72 19.94 0.85
N GLU A 179 -9.26 21.11 1.29
CA GLU A 179 -8.71 21.28 2.63
C GLU A 179 -9.71 20.87 3.73
N ASN A 180 -11.00 21.15 3.53
CA ASN A 180 -12.05 20.72 4.45
C ASN A 180 -12.18 19.21 4.54
N LEU A 181 -12.14 18.50 3.41
CA LEU A 181 -12.16 17.04 3.37
C LEU A 181 -10.95 16.46 4.08
N SER A 182 -9.75 16.93 3.74
CA SER A 182 -8.48 16.48 4.33
C SER A 182 -8.48 16.68 5.84
N ARG A 183 -8.92 17.85 6.32
CA ARG A 183 -9.02 18.17 7.74
C ARG A 183 -10.03 17.26 8.45
N LYS A 184 -11.21 17.04 7.86
CA LYS A 184 -12.21 16.15 8.45
C LYS A 184 -11.73 14.71 8.53
N CYS A 185 -11.03 14.20 7.51
CA CYS A 185 -10.40 12.88 7.56
C CYS A 185 -9.38 12.78 8.72
N GLN A 186 -8.58 13.81 8.95
CA GLN A 186 -7.63 13.84 10.07
C GLN A 186 -8.33 13.84 11.43
N GLU A 187 -9.41 14.62 11.60
CA GLU A 187 -10.22 14.63 12.84
C GLU A 187 -10.76 13.22 13.15
N ILE A 188 -11.30 12.54 12.14
CA ILE A 188 -11.79 11.16 12.29
C ILE A 188 -10.64 10.21 12.60
N ALA A 189 -9.52 10.31 11.87
CA ALA A 189 -8.38 9.43 12.07
C ALA A 189 -7.81 9.51 13.49
N LEU A 190 -7.78 10.69 14.07
CA LEU A 190 -7.35 10.90 15.46
C LEU A 190 -8.35 10.34 16.46
N ARG A 191 -9.65 10.58 16.22
CA ARG A 191 -10.72 10.12 17.11
C ARG A 191 -10.84 8.59 17.12
N GLU A 192 -10.75 7.97 15.96
CA GLU A 192 -10.94 6.53 15.79
C GLU A 192 -9.62 5.74 15.81
N ASN A 193 -8.46 6.44 15.89
CA ASN A 193 -7.12 5.85 15.81
C ASN A 193 -6.89 5.01 14.55
N ILE A 194 -7.32 5.51 13.39
CA ILE A 194 -7.19 4.85 12.10
C ILE A 194 -6.08 5.45 11.24
N LEU A 195 -5.72 4.74 10.18
CA LEU A 195 -4.73 5.18 9.21
C LEU A 195 -5.34 6.10 8.14
N LEU A 196 -4.51 6.93 7.56
CA LEU A 196 -4.82 7.74 6.39
C LEU A 196 -3.89 7.39 5.22
N THR A 197 -4.41 7.49 4.00
CA THR A 197 -3.60 7.37 2.79
C THR A 197 -3.99 8.44 1.78
N THR A 198 -3.09 8.79 0.87
CA THR A 198 -3.34 9.76 -0.20
C THR A 198 -2.37 9.53 -1.36
N HIS A 199 -2.77 9.89 -2.57
CA HIS A 199 -1.86 10.01 -3.72
C HIS A 199 -1.20 11.39 -3.65
N LEU A 200 0.10 11.46 -3.83
CA LEU A 200 0.83 12.72 -3.69
C LEU A 200 2.01 12.78 -4.64
N ALA A 201 2.13 13.91 -5.33
CA ALA A 201 3.25 14.18 -6.22
C ALA A 201 3.48 13.03 -7.21
N GLU A 202 2.38 12.51 -7.77
CA GLU A 202 2.40 11.34 -8.63
C GLU A 202 2.98 11.65 -10.00
N SER A 203 2.55 12.76 -10.60
CA SER A 203 2.88 13.09 -11.99
C SER A 203 3.49 14.48 -12.16
N HIS A 204 4.22 14.64 -13.26
CA HIS A 204 4.74 15.96 -13.66
C HIS A 204 3.60 16.97 -13.89
N GLU A 205 2.46 16.53 -14.43
CA GLU A 205 1.30 17.39 -14.65
C GLU A 205 0.69 17.89 -13.32
N GLU A 206 0.78 17.12 -12.25
CA GLU A 206 0.40 17.56 -10.90
C GLU A 206 1.38 18.64 -10.39
N MET A 207 2.69 18.43 -10.59
CA MET A 207 3.70 19.43 -10.25
C MET A 207 3.50 20.75 -11.01
N GLU A 208 3.28 20.70 -12.33
CA GLU A 208 2.99 21.88 -13.16
C GLU A 208 1.72 22.61 -12.68
N MET A 209 0.67 21.86 -12.33
CA MET A 209 -0.57 22.44 -11.84
C MET A 209 -0.34 23.28 -10.59
N PHE A 210 0.30 22.73 -9.58
CA PHE A 210 0.48 23.41 -8.30
C PHE A 210 1.55 24.50 -8.36
N ARG A 211 2.69 24.22 -9.00
CA ARG A 211 3.82 25.14 -9.05
C ARG A 211 3.63 26.29 -10.03
N ASP A 212 3.10 26.00 -11.21
CA ASP A 212 3.12 26.91 -12.36
C ASP A 212 1.71 27.39 -12.79
N ALA A 213 0.62 26.90 -12.17
CA ALA A 213 -0.76 27.11 -12.60
C ALA A 213 -0.95 26.82 -14.09
N SER A 214 -0.37 25.74 -14.58
CA SER A 214 -0.30 25.39 -15.99
C SER A 214 -0.43 23.88 -16.21
N GLY A 215 -0.40 23.46 -17.46
CA GLY A 215 -0.42 22.07 -17.86
C GLY A 215 -1.82 21.46 -18.02
N PRO A 216 -1.87 20.23 -18.55
CA PRO A 216 -3.13 19.56 -18.86
C PRO A 216 -4.02 19.34 -17.63
N LEU A 217 -3.42 18.94 -16.48
CA LEU A 217 -4.18 18.69 -15.25
C LEU A 217 -4.80 19.98 -14.71
N TYR A 218 -4.07 21.11 -14.75
CA TYR A 218 -4.60 22.41 -14.36
C TYR A 218 -5.85 22.77 -15.18
N GLN A 219 -5.78 22.61 -16.51
CA GLN A 219 -6.91 22.92 -17.39
C GLN A 219 -8.10 21.99 -17.08
N PHE A 220 -7.86 20.70 -16.92
CA PHE A 220 -8.91 19.75 -16.61
C PHE A 220 -9.58 20.04 -15.26
N MET A 221 -8.82 20.34 -14.22
CA MET A 221 -9.38 20.67 -12.91
C MET A 221 -10.22 21.95 -12.95
N LYS A 222 -9.78 22.95 -13.68
CA LYS A 222 -10.53 24.19 -13.93
C LYS A 222 -11.82 23.92 -14.70
N GLU A 223 -11.79 23.10 -15.76
CA GLU A 223 -12.98 22.71 -16.53
C GLU A 223 -14.05 22.03 -15.68
N ILE A 224 -13.68 21.21 -14.71
CA ILE A 224 -14.62 20.52 -13.82
C ILE A 224 -15.08 21.37 -12.63
N GLY A 225 -14.62 22.63 -12.53
CA GLY A 225 -15.07 23.59 -11.53
C GLY A 225 -14.24 23.62 -10.24
N ARG A 226 -13.03 23.02 -10.20
CA ARG A 226 -12.14 23.11 -9.03
C ARG A 226 -11.74 24.57 -8.78
N GLU A 227 -11.73 24.99 -7.50
CA GLU A 227 -11.13 26.26 -7.11
C GLU A 227 -9.59 26.18 -7.22
N MET A 228 -8.98 27.12 -7.96
CA MET A 228 -7.57 27.06 -8.37
C MET A 228 -6.67 28.03 -7.59
N LYS A 229 -7.09 28.53 -6.44
CA LYS A 229 -6.36 29.55 -5.65
C LYS A 229 -5.04 29.06 -5.06
N ASP A 230 -4.90 27.77 -4.87
CA ASP A 230 -3.71 27.10 -4.33
C ASP A 230 -2.69 26.73 -5.42
N CYS A 231 -2.93 27.11 -6.68
CA CYS A 231 -2.07 26.83 -7.81
C CYS A 231 -1.16 28.02 -8.15
N GLY A 232 0.03 27.74 -8.69
CA GLY A 232 0.95 28.74 -9.23
C GLY A 232 2.01 29.26 -8.26
N HIS A 233 2.17 28.66 -7.07
CA HIS A 233 3.12 29.17 -6.07
C HIS A 233 3.66 28.12 -5.08
N GLU A 234 3.20 26.88 -5.15
CA GLU A 234 3.65 25.80 -4.26
C GLU A 234 3.74 24.47 -5.02
N THR A 235 4.45 23.47 -4.47
CA THR A 235 4.45 22.12 -5.01
C THR A 235 3.27 21.33 -4.45
N SER A 236 2.97 20.14 -5.03
CA SER A 236 1.96 19.22 -4.48
C SER A 236 2.24 18.88 -3.02
N LEU A 237 3.53 18.63 -2.68
CA LEU A 237 3.93 18.34 -1.30
C LEU A 237 3.69 19.54 -0.38
N GLN A 238 4.02 20.75 -0.81
CA GLN A 238 3.78 21.96 -0.03
C GLN A 238 2.29 22.19 0.21
N SER A 239 1.46 22.01 -0.82
CA SER A 239 0.00 22.07 -0.70
C SER A 239 -0.53 21.05 0.30
N PHE A 240 -0.10 19.81 0.19
CA PHE A 240 -0.46 18.75 1.14
C PHE A 240 -0.03 19.08 2.57
N LEU A 241 1.22 19.47 2.78
CA LEU A 241 1.72 19.82 4.11
C LEU A 241 0.95 21.00 4.72
N ARG A 242 0.60 22.00 3.92
CA ARG A 242 -0.25 23.10 4.35
C ARG A 242 -1.63 22.63 4.84
N GLN A 243 -2.26 21.73 4.07
CA GLN A 243 -3.56 21.16 4.42
C GLN A 243 -3.53 20.36 5.73
N VAL A 244 -2.45 19.58 5.97
CA VAL A 244 -2.33 18.76 7.19
C VAL A 244 -1.78 19.52 8.40
N HIS A 245 -1.02 20.61 8.21
CA HIS A 245 -0.48 21.42 9.30
C HIS A 245 -1.45 22.46 9.84
N PHE A 246 -2.48 22.86 9.10
CA PHE A 246 -3.45 23.86 9.56
C PHE A 246 -4.22 23.43 10.81
N SER A 247 -4.32 22.12 11.06
CA SER A 247 -4.91 21.60 12.29
C SER A 247 -4.12 21.92 13.57
N GLN A 248 -2.87 22.42 13.47
CA GLN A 248 -2.06 22.84 14.63
C GLN A 248 -2.41 24.23 15.18
N ARG A 249 -3.17 25.04 14.45
CA ARG A 249 -3.44 26.45 14.79
C ARG A 249 -4.85 26.74 15.28
N ASP A 250 -5.69 25.72 15.56
CA ASP A 250 -7.01 25.94 16.14
C ASP A 250 -6.88 26.34 17.63
N PRO A 251 -7.17 27.63 17.99
CA PRO A 251 -7.07 28.12 19.37
C PRO A 251 -8.10 27.49 20.31
N SER A 252 -9.09 26.74 19.79
CA SER A 252 -10.15 26.12 20.61
C SER A 252 -9.70 24.82 21.27
N VAL A 253 -8.57 24.24 20.87
CA VAL A 253 -7.97 23.08 21.54
C VAL A 253 -7.26 23.58 22.81
N ARG A 254 -7.96 23.49 23.95
CA ARG A 254 -7.47 23.90 25.26
C ARG A 254 -6.07 23.36 25.53
N ALA A 255 -5.18 24.29 25.94
CA ALA A 255 -3.86 24.02 26.47
C ALA A 255 -3.93 23.02 27.64
N GLY A 256 -3.64 21.76 27.37
CA GLY A 256 -3.66 20.69 28.38
C GLY A 256 -3.17 19.34 27.89
N ARG A 257 -3.26 19.10 26.59
CA ARG A 257 -2.59 18.01 25.88
C ARG A 257 -2.03 18.61 24.60
N ALA A 258 -0.73 18.84 24.59
CA ALA A 258 0.01 19.07 23.35
C ALA A 258 -0.01 17.77 22.54
N VAL A 259 -1.15 17.47 21.91
CA VAL A 259 -1.19 16.51 20.83
C VAL A 259 -0.59 17.28 19.65
N SER A 260 0.65 16.98 19.33
CA SER A 260 1.31 17.46 18.13
C SER A 260 0.52 16.90 16.93
N PHE A 261 -0.41 17.69 16.40
CA PHE A 261 -1.14 17.41 15.17
C PHE A 261 -0.25 17.68 13.93
N GLY A 262 1.02 17.28 13.98
CA GLY A 262 1.85 17.13 12.81
C GLY A 262 1.51 15.86 12.07
N MET A 263 1.99 15.69 10.84
CA MET A 263 1.88 14.41 10.14
C MET A 263 2.21 13.29 11.12
N THR A 264 1.19 12.56 11.48
CA THR A 264 1.34 11.41 12.36
C THR A 264 1.97 10.30 11.52
N ASP A 265 2.73 9.43 12.14
CA ASP A 265 3.18 8.14 11.58
C ASP A 265 2.03 7.25 11.06
N GLY A 266 0.80 7.77 11.05
CA GLY A 266 -0.42 7.17 10.54
C GLY A 266 -0.73 7.44 9.06
N TRP A 267 0.12 8.16 8.31
CA TRP A 267 -0.07 8.36 6.89
C TRP A 267 0.72 7.37 6.05
N ILE A 268 0.07 6.85 5.00
CA ILE A 268 0.69 6.13 3.89
C ILE A 268 0.52 7.00 2.65
N VAL A 269 1.61 7.52 2.13
CA VAL A 269 1.61 8.39 0.94
C VAL A 269 1.98 7.54 -0.27
N ALA A 270 1.08 7.44 -1.24
CA ALA A 270 1.34 6.75 -2.48
C ALA A 270 2.14 7.63 -3.45
N HIS A 271 2.99 6.98 -4.24
CA HIS A 271 3.83 7.52 -5.31
C HIS A 271 5.00 8.39 -4.85
N LEU A 272 4.80 9.67 -4.57
CA LEU A 272 5.84 10.65 -4.22
C LEU A 272 6.99 10.69 -5.26
N ASN A 273 6.62 10.71 -6.55
CA ASN A 273 7.54 10.64 -7.68
C ASN A 273 8.18 11.99 -8.01
N GLU A 274 7.40 13.07 -7.94
CA GLU A 274 7.77 14.40 -8.42
C GLU A 274 8.08 15.34 -7.25
N LEU A 275 9.36 15.49 -6.92
CA LEU A 275 9.83 16.31 -5.81
C LEU A 275 10.88 17.32 -6.27
N SER A 276 10.74 18.58 -5.83
CA SER A 276 11.72 19.64 -5.99
C SER A 276 12.80 19.59 -4.90
N GLU A 277 13.90 20.33 -5.05
CA GLU A 277 14.92 20.47 -4.00
C GLU A 277 14.32 21.06 -2.72
N GLY A 278 13.44 22.06 -2.83
CA GLY A 278 12.74 22.64 -1.68
C GLY A 278 11.85 21.65 -0.93
N ASP A 279 11.27 20.67 -1.65
CA ASP A 279 10.50 19.58 -1.02
C ASP A 279 11.40 18.69 -0.16
N PHE A 280 12.62 18.39 -0.61
CA PHE A 280 13.57 17.61 0.18
C PHE A 280 14.01 18.34 1.46
N ASP A 281 14.10 19.67 1.44
CA ASP A 281 14.37 20.45 2.65
C ASP A 281 13.20 20.33 3.64
N LEU A 282 11.96 20.46 3.18
CA LEU A 282 10.78 20.25 4.00
C LEU A 282 10.72 18.82 4.57
N LEU A 283 10.94 17.81 3.75
CA LEU A 283 10.94 16.39 4.18
C LEU A 283 12.02 16.10 5.22
N ARG A 284 13.17 16.79 5.15
CA ARG A 284 14.25 16.67 6.14
C ARG A 284 13.83 17.21 7.50
N GLU A 285 13.15 18.34 7.51
CA GLU A 285 12.73 19.05 8.74
C GLU A 285 11.50 18.41 9.42
N MET A 286 10.79 17.52 8.75
CA MET A 286 9.62 16.85 9.32
C MET A 286 10.01 16.02 10.57
N PRO A 287 9.37 16.27 11.72
CA PRO A 287 9.66 15.53 12.96
C PRO A 287 9.15 14.08 12.93
N HIS A 288 8.05 13.83 12.23
CA HIS A 288 7.43 12.52 12.06
C HIS A 288 7.35 12.19 10.58
N LYS A 289 7.80 10.99 10.21
CA LYS A 289 7.84 10.55 8.82
C LYS A 289 6.60 9.68 8.53
N PHE A 290 5.93 9.95 7.42
CA PHE A 290 4.94 9.05 6.86
C PHE A 290 5.61 7.85 6.18
N SER A 291 4.85 6.78 5.93
CA SER A 291 5.30 5.70 5.05
C SER A 291 4.99 6.03 3.59
N ILE A 292 5.85 5.57 2.68
CA ILE A 292 5.69 5.78 1.23
C ILE A 292 5.34 4.44 0.59
N ALA A 293 4.27 4.39 -0.20
CA ALA A 293 3.93 3.25 -1.04
C ALA A 293 4.31 3.57 -2.49
N HIS A 294 5.45 3.05 -2.95
CA HIS A 294 5.89 3.18 -4.33
C HIS A 294 5.35 2.01 -5.17
N CYS A 295 4.90 2.31 -6.39
CA CYS A 295 4.33 1.34 -7.34
C CYS A 295 5.19 1.30 -8.61
N PRO A 296 6.28 0.52 -8.64
CA PRO A 296 7.29 0.57 -9.71
C PRO A 296 6.76 0.36 -11.13
N ARG A 297 5.79 -0.54 -11.30
CA ARG A 297 5.24 -0.85 -12.63
C ARG A 297 4.27 0.22 -13.10
N SER A 298 3.40 0.72 -12.21
CA SER A 298 2.54 1.88 -12.51
C SER A 298 3.39 3.12 -12.82
N HIS A 299 4.45 3.36 -12.03
CA HIS A 299 5.43 4.41 -12.30
C HIS A 299 6.06 4.28 -13.70
N ALA A 300 6.46 3.07 -14.12
CA ALA A 300 7.00 2.80 -15.44
C ALA A 300 5.94 2.92 -16.56
N TYR A 301 4.67 2.56 -16.27
CA TYR A 301 3.56 2.70 -17.20
C TYR A 301 3.38 4.15 -17.64
N PHE A 302 3.41 5.08 -16.70
CA PHE A 302 3.30 6.52 -16.98
C PHE A 302 4.61 7.17 -17.43
N SER A 303 5.74 6.49 -17.33
CA SER A 303 7.08 7.04 -17.62
C SER A 303 7.39 8.28 -16.76
N HIS A 304 7.04 8.23 -15.47
CA HIS A 304 7.35 9.29 -14.52
C HIS A 304 8.87 9.48 -14.36
N PHE A 305 9.29 10.65 -13.86
CA PHE A 305 10.70 10.91 -13.54
C PHE A 305 11.22 9.92 -12.49
N ALA A 306 12.54 9.74 -12.45
CA ALA A 306 13.18 8.75 -11.58
C ALA A 306 12.80 8.95 -10.11
N PHE A 307 12.20 7.94 -9.49
CA PHE A 307 11.87 7.93 -8.07
C PHE A 307 13.14 8.12 -7.22
N GLN A 308 13.10 9.02 -6.25
CA GLN A 308 14.27 9.46 -5.50
C GLN A 308 14.54 8.58 -4.26
N PHE A 309 14.50 7.25 -4.45
CA PHE A 309 14.57 6.26 -3.38
C PHE A 309 15.72 6.49 -2.40
N GLU A 310 16.98 6.63 -2.89
CA GLU A 310 18.15 6.75 -2.01
C GLU A 310 18.13 8.04 -1.18
N ARG A 311 17.54 9.12 -1.69
CA ARG A 311 17.37 10.37 -0.96
C ARG A 311 16.33 10.20 0.16
N LEU A 312 15.17 9.62 -0.14
CA LEU A 312 14.10 9.37 0.82
C LEU A 312 14.55 8.39 1.91
N GLN A 313 15.28 7.34 1.54
CA GLN A 313 15.86 6.39 2.50
C GLN A 313 16.85 7.07 3.45
N ARG A 314 17.76 7.93 2.94
CA ARG A 314 18.69 8.70 3.79
C ARG A 314 17.98 9.66 4.75
N LEU A 315 16.81 10.13 4.40
CA LEU A 315 15.97 10.95 5.28
C LEU A 315 15.17 10.11 6.29
N GLY A 316 15.26 8.79 6.26
CA GLY A 316 14.62 7.88 7.21
C GLY A 316 13.16 7.54 6.90
N PHE A 317 12.70 7.74 5.64
CA PHE A 317 11.37 7.32 5.24
C PHE A 317 11.26 5.80 5.14
N ASN A 318 10.14 5.26 5.60
CA ASN A 318 9.75 3.88 5.42
C ASN A 318 9.16 3.72 4.01
N VAL A 319 9.85 3.00 3.11
CA VAL A 319 9.40 2.79 1.74
C VAL A 319 8.85 1.38 1.60
N CYS A 320 7.60 1.27 1.14
CA CYS A 320 6.88 0.05 0.84
C CYS A 320 6.65 -0.06 -0.67
N LEU A 321 6.32 -1.25 -1.17
CA LEU A 321 5.82 -1.43 -2.53
C LEU A 321 4.32 -1.71 -2.51
N GLY A 322 3.65 -1.20 -3.55
CA GLY A 322 2.26 -1.47 -3.88
C GLY A 322 2.10 -1.80 -5.36
N THR A 323 0.97 -2.34 -5.75
CA THR A 323 0.68 -2.69 -7.15
C THR A 323 -0.08 -1.61 -7.89
N ASP A 324 -0.68 -0.65 -7.14
CA ASP A 324 -1.65 0.27 -7.72
C ASP A 324 -2.84 -0.49 -8.36
N SER A 325 -3.49 0.08 -9.36
CA SER A 325 -4.62 -0.54 -10.06
C SER A 325 -4.21 -1.28 -11.33
N LEU A 326 -5.01 -2.26 -11.75
CA LEU A 326 -4.83 -2.89 -13.07
C LEU A 326 -5.23 -1.99 -14.26
N ALA A 327 -5.59 -0.74 -14.00
CA ALA A 327 -5.71 0.28 -15.04
C ALA A 327 -4.35 0.84 -15.49
N SER A 328 -3.30 0.67 -14.67
CA SER A 328 -1.90 1.07 -14.92
C SER A 328 -0.88 -0.04 -14.69
N ASN A 329 -1.35 -1.29 -14.53
CA ASN A 329 -0.50 -2.46 -14.29
C ASN A 329 -1.03 -3.69 -15.04
N ASP A 330 -0.21 -4.74 -15.19
CA ASP A 330 -0.55 -5.96 -15.91
C ASP A 330 -1.13 -7.05 -14.99
N ASP A 331 -0.66 -7.11 -13.72
CA ASP A 331 -1.07 -8.06 -12.69
C ASP A 331 -0.82 -7.50 -11.29
N LEU A 332 -1.35 -8.18 -10.25
CA LEU A 332 -1.17 -7.81 -8.83
C LEU A 332 0.02 -8.52 -8.16
N SER A 333 1.05 -8.88 -8.93
CA SER A 333 2.23 -9.59 -8.43
C SER A 333 3.24 -8.66 -7.76
N LEU A 334 3.36 -8.73 -6.45
CA LEU A 334 4.42 -8.03 -5.70
C LEU A 334 5.82 -8.52 -6.09
N PHE A 335 5.98 -9.77 -6.57
CA PHE A 335 7.25 -10.24 -7.14
C PHE A 335 7.62 -9.45 -8.40
N ALA A 336 6.65 -9.13 -9.24
CA ALA A 336 6.88 -8.30 -10.42
C ALA A 336 7.24 -6.86 -10.04
N GLU A 337 6.60 -6.30 -9.00
CA GLU A 337 6.96 -4.98 -8.45
C GLU A 337 8.39 -4.97 -7.88
N MET A 338 8.79 -5.99 -7.11
CA MET A 338 10.16 -6.13 -6.61
C MET A 338 11.19 -6.18 -7.74
N ARG A 339 10.94 -6.96 -8.82
CA ARG A 339 11.82 -7.01 -9.99
C ARG A 339 11.90 -5.67 -10.73
N ALA A 340 10.77 -4.99 -10.88
CA ALA A 340 10.72 -3.66 -11.50
C ALA A 340 11.50 -2.64 -10.66
N PHE A 341 11.36 -2.69 -9.34
CA PHE A 341 12.13 -1.86 -8.41
C PHE A 341 13.64 -2.16 -8.52
N GLN A 342 14.06 -3.44 -8.47
CA GLN A 342 15.46 -3.84 -8.58
C GLN A 342 16.09 -3.38 -9.90
N LYS A 343 15.34 -3.39 -10.99
CA LYS A 343 15.81 -2.88 -12.30
C LYS A 343 16.13 -1.38 -12.24
N GLY A 344 15.34 -0.59 -11.53
CA GLY A 344 15.59 0.84 -11.31
C GLY A 344 16.73 1.10 -10.31
N PHE A 345 16.87 0.22 -9.30
CA PHE A 345 17.82 0.36 -8.20
C PHE A 345 18.68 -0.89 -8.00
N PRO A 346 19.56 -1.22 -8.96
CA PRO A 346 20.31 -2.49 -8.97
C PRO A 346 21.32 -2.63 -7.83
N LYS A 347 21.63 -1.55 -7.11
CA LYS A 347 22.54 -1.55 -5.95
C LYS A 347 21.83 -1.87 -4.63
N VAL A 348 20.48 -1.86 -4.61
CA VAL A 348 19.73 -2.19 -3.40
C VAL A 348 19.78 -3.70 -3.19
N PRO A 349 20.21 -4.18 -2.01
CA PRO A 349 20.28 -5.61 -1.74
C PRO A 349 18.89 -6.27 -1.84
N PRO A 350 18.78 -7.49 -2.39
CA PRO A 350 17.52 -8.21 -2.53
C PRO A 350 16.74 -8.36 -1.22
N GLU A 351 17.42 -8.56 -0.11
CA GLU A 351 16.82 -8.60 1.22
C GLU A 351 16.07 -7.31 1.56
N ARG A 352 16.67 -6.15 1.27
CA ARG A 352 16.02 -4.84 1.48
C ARG A 352 14.81 -4.62 0.58
N ILE A 353 14.81 -5.20 -0.61
CA ILE A 353 13.64 -5.15 -1.50
C ILE A 353 12.51 -6.05 -0.95
N LEU A 354 12.85 -7.22 -0.40
CA LEU A 354 11.87 -8.09 0.25
C LEU A 354 11.26 -7.43 1.51
N GLU A 355 12.03 -6.67 2.28
CA GLU A 355 11.50 -5.86 3.39
C GLU A 355 10.38 -4.90 2.93
N MET A 356 10.44 -4.36 1.70
CA MET A 356 9.45 -3.41 1.17
C MET A 356 8.08 -4.04 0.90
N VAL A 357 7.98 -5.36 0.90
CA VAL A 357 6.71 -6.10 0.73
C VAL A 357 6.39 -7.00 1.95
N THR A 358 7.14 -6.86 3.03
CA THR A 358 6.96 -7.63 4.29
C THR A 358 7.01 -6.72 5.52
N VAL A 359 8.18 -6.41 6.02
CA VAL A 359 8.41 -5.65 7.27
C VAL A 359 7.98 -4.19 7.15
N ASN A 360 8.33 -3.54 6.04
CA ASN A 360 8.04 -2.12 5.86
C ASN A 360 6.53 -1.83 5.79
N PRO A 361 5.72 -2.55 4.98
CA PRO A 361 4.28 -2.34 4.98
C PRO A 361 3.61 -2.80 6.28
N ALA A 362 4.14 -3.79 7.00
CA ALA A 362 3.66 -4.12 8.33
C ALA A 362 3.80 -2.93 9.29
N ARG A 363 4.93 -2.21 9.23
CA ARG A 363 5.14 -0.96 9.98
C ARG A 363 4.19 0.14 9.50
N ALA A 364 4.01 0.32 8.20
CA ALA A 364 3.09 1.30 7.64
C ALA A 364 1.64 1.09 8.13
N LEU A 365 1.24 -0.18 8.30
CA LEU A 365 -0.07 -0.58 8.82
C LEU A 365 -0.13 -0.61 10.37
N ARG A 366 0.94 -0.20 11.08
CA ARG A 366 1.08 -0.26 12.55
C ARG A 366 0.89 -1.68 13.11
N ARG A 367 1.38 -2.70 12.38
CA ARG A 367 1.28 -4.12 12.72
C ARG A 367 2.66 -4.80 12.69
N GLU A 368 3.73 -4.07 12.88
CA GLU A 368 5.13 -4.55 12.86
C GLU A 368 5.44 -5.59 13.94
N ASN A 369 4.58 -5.72 14.95
CA ASN A 369 4.71 -6.72 16.02
C ASN A 369 3.88 -7.98 15.74
N GLU A 370 3.22 -8.08 14.58
CA GLU A 370 2.31 -9.20 14.27
C GLU A 370 2.44 -9.70 12.82
N LEU A 371 2.90 -8.85 11.88
CA LEU A 371 2.97 -9.12 10.45
C LEU A 371 4.38 -8.87 9.88
N GLY A 372 4.65 -9.49 8.74
CA GLY A 372 5.85 -9.25 7.95
C GLY A 372 7.08 -10.04 8.37
N LYS A 373 6.99 -10.87 9.42
CA LYS A 373 8.08 -11.74 9.88
C LYS A 373 7.57 -13.15 10.22
N ILE A 374 8.48 -14.12 10.18
CA ILE A 374 8.30 -15.44 10.81
C ILE A 374 9.01 -15.40 12.15
N GLU A 375 8.31 -14.99 13.17
CA GLU A 375 8.84 -14.81 14.53
C GLU A 375 7.81 -15.27 15.56
N ARG A 376 8.30 -15.72 16.74
CA ARG A 376 7.40 -16.14 17.83
C ARG A 376 6.43 -15.00 18.21
N GLY A 377 5.15 -15.34 18.26
CA GLY A 377 4.07 -14.42 18.60
C GLY A 377 3.42 -13.76 17.37
N PHE A 378 4.08 -13.77 16.21
CA PHE A 378 3.54 -13.23 14.96
C PHE A 378 2.40 -14.10 14.42
N LEU A 379 1.58 -13.53 13.56
CA LEU A 379 0.53 -14.25 12.85
C LEU A 379 1.14 -15.23 11.85
N ALA A 380 0.56 -16.40 11.77
CA ALA A 380 1.02 -17.46 10.88
C ALA A 380 0.43 -17.23 9.46
N ASP A 381 0.88 -16.18 8.82
CA ASP A 381 0.60 -15.81 7.44
C ASP A 381 1.90 -16.01 6.65
N MET A 382 2.00 -17.08 5.89
CA MET A 382 3.24 -17.54 5.25
C MET A 382 2.98 -18.06 3.85
N ILE A 383 4.01 -17.98 3.00
CA ILE A 383 4.02 -18.56 1.65
C ILE A 383 5.28 -19.40 1.46
N ALA A 384 5.21 -20.37 0.55
CA ALA A 384 6.38 -21.13 0.16
C ALA A 384 6.59 -21.11 -1.34
N LEU A 385 7.85 -21.01 -1.76
CA LEU A 385 8.29 -20.98 -3.16
C LEU A 385 9.28 -22.12 -3.42
N PRO A 386 9.34 -22.69 -4.62
CA PRO A 386 10.38 -23.63 -5.00
C PRO A 386 11.78 -23.05 -4.78
N PHE A 387 12.67 -23.83 -4.15
CA PHE A 387 14.03 -23.42 -3.83
C PHE A 387 14.98 -24.60 -3.95
N THR A 388 15.72 -24.67 -5.05
CA THR A 388 16.63 -25.79 -5.37
C THR A 388 18.09 -25.38 -5.51
N THR A 389 18.41 -24.08 -5.40
CA THR A 389 19.75 -23.57 -5.69
C THR A 389 20.57 -23.32 -4.41
N SER A 390 21.90 -23.24 -4.56
CA SER A 390 22.83 -22.75 -3.54
C SER A 390 23.06 -21.23 -3.63
N GLU A 391 22.33 -20.53 -4.49
CA GLU A 391 22.42 -19.09 -4.70
C GLU A 391 21.83 -18.31 -3.51
N ASN A 392 22.01 -17.00 -3.55
CA ASN A 392 21.43 -16.10 -2.56
C ASN A 392 19.90 -16.27 -2.53
N VAL A 393 19.36 -16.75 -1.40
CA VAL A 393 17.95 -17.06 -1.24
C VAL A 393 17.05 -15.86 -1.52
N TYR A 394 17.45 -14.65 -1.12
CA TYR A 394 16.70 -13.43 -1.37
C TYR A 394 16.62 -13.11 -2.87
N GLN A 395 17.71 -13.32 -3.62
CA GLN A 395 17.70 -13.13 -5.07
C GLN A 395 16.80 -14.17 -5.75
N THR A 396 16.80 -15.40 -5.28
CA THR A 396 15.89 -16.46 -5.78
C THR A 396 14.44 -16.09 -5.56
N ILE A 397 14.10 -15.55 -4.37
CA ILE A 397 12.75 -15.06 -4.06
C ILE A 397 12.37 -13.91 -5.02
N LEU A 398 13.22 -12.91 -5.21
CA LEU A 398 12.93 -11.80 -6.11
C LEU A 398 12.73 -12.24 -7.58
N ASN A 399 13.50 -13.24 -8.01
CA ASN A 399 13.44 -13.77 -9.38
C ASN A 399 12.22 -14.69 -9.60
N PHE A 400 11.48 -15.03 -8.56
CA PHE A 400 10.32 -15.92 -8.70
C PHE A 400 9.29 -15.35 -9.68
N VAL A 401 8.84 -16.21 -10.57
CA VAL A 401 7.80 -15.93 -11.57
C VAL A 401 6.76 -17.02 -11.51
N GLY A 402 5.51 -16.65 -11.48
CA GLY A 402 4.39 -17.59 -11.45
C GLY A 402 3.53 -17.46 -10.20
N GLU A 403 2.69 -18.46 -10.00
CA GLU A 403 1.76 -18.54 -8.87
C GLU A 403 2.43 -19.20 -7.68
N VAL A 404 2.09 -18.72 -6.48
CA VAL A 404 2.64 -19.27 -5.23
C VAL A 404 2.03 -20.65 -4.97
N PRO A 405 2.84 -21.72 -4.90
CA PRO A 405 2.32 -23.09 -4.81
C PRO A 405 1.78 -23.48 -3.44
N TRP A 406 2.17 -22.75 -2.38
CA TRP A 406 1.71 -23.02 -1.04
C TRP A 406 1.48 -21.73 -0.26
N PHE A 407 0.35 -21.70 0.46
CA PHE A 407 -0.15 -20.52 1.13
C PHE A 407 -0.76 -20.89 2.49
N MET A 408 -0.39 -20.17 3.55
CA MET A 408 -0.99 -20.23 4.86
C MET A 408 -1.49 -18.86 5.30
N LEU A 409 -2.73 -18.80 5.76
CA LEU A 409 -3.34 -17.59 6.29
C LEU A 409 -4.05 -17.92 7.61
N HIS A 410 -3.86 -17.08 8.62
CA HIS A 410 -4.41 -17.30 9.97
C HIS A 410 -4.09 -18.70 10.54
N GLY A 411 -2.89 -19.22 10.22
CA GLY A 411 -2.44 -20.53 10.66
C GLY A 411 -3.13 -21.73 9.99
N LYS A 412 -3.85 -21.49 8.90
CA LYS A 412 -4.52 -22.54 8.11
C LYS A 412 -3.96 -22.56 6.70
N THR A 413 -3.66 -23.74 6.20
CA THR A 413 -3.30 -23.94 4.79
C THR A 413 -4.51 -23.64 3.91
N VAL A 414 -4.31 -22.83 2.90
CA VAL A 414 -5.33 -22.50 1.90
C VAL A 414 -4.99 -23.23 0.61
N ALA A 415 -5.97 -23.94 0.03
CA ALA A 415 -5.77 -24.58 -1.26
C ALA A 415 -5.53 -23.50 -2.33
N THR A 416 -4.43 -23.62 -3.04
CA THR A 416 -4.19 -22.87 -4.28
C THR A 416 -4.90 -23.60 -5.42
N HIS A 417 -5.80 -22.92 -6.10
CA HIS A 417 -6.60 -23.49 -7.20
C HIS A 417 -5.79 -23.56 -8.50
#